data_32b87943946c671db0e2b43df8e74e75
#
_entry.id   32b87943946c671db0e2b43df8e74e75
#
_cell.length_a   1.000
_cell.length_b   1.000
_cell.length_c   1.000
_cell.angle_alpha   90.00
_cell.angle_beta   90.00
_cell.angle_gamma   90.00
#
_symmetry.space_group_name_H-M   'P 1'
#
loop_
_entity.id
_entity.type
_entity.pdbx_description
1 polymer ?
#
loop_
_entity_poly.entity_id
_entity_poly.type
_entity_poly.pdbx_seq_one_letter_code
_entity_poly.pdbx_strand_id
1 'polypeptide(L)'
;MSLLKHMSEFEKLIKKLDALTSSANTSCSEFTNLLIALGFQVENCGSAGHKIARHPAVSLIEYPNYNCGHNKGEAVKRPYIKKLYKFVKQHENAIKEHMK
;
A
#
# COMPACT_ATOMS: atom_id res chain seq x y z
N MET A 1 -24.90 18.55 -3.92
CA MET A 1 -24.48 17.15 -3.81
C MET A 1 -22.97 17.04 -3.77
N SER A 2 -22.46 16.26 -2.84
CA SER A 2 -21.01 16.11 -2.71
C SER A 2 -20.46 15.12 -3.72
N LEU A 3 -19.39 15.49 -4.40
CA LEU A 3 -18.69 14.58 -5.32
C LEU A 3 -18.10 13.37 -4.56
N LEU A 4 -17.86 13.52 -3.26
CA LEU A 4 -17.33 12.44 -2.45
C LEU A 4 -18.25 11.22 -2.42
N LYS A 5 -19.55 11.41 -2.60
CA LYS A 5 -20.51 10.30 -2.63
C LYS A 5 -20.30 9.37 -3.81
N HIS A 6 -19.59 9.85 -4.83
CA HIS A 6 -19.34 9.07 -6.04
C HIS A 6 -17.93 8.49 -6.12
N MET A 7 -17.12 8.72 -5.07
CA MET A 7 -15.79 8.14 -5.02
C MET A 7 -15.88 6.64 -4.75
N SER A 8 -15.18 5.87 -5.56
CA SER A 8 -15.07 4.43 -5.34
C SER A 8 -14.22 4.16 -4.10
N GLU A 9 -14.31 2.94 -3.59
CA GLU A 9 -13.46 2.52 -2.48
C GLU A 9 -11.99 2.63 -2.85
N PHE A 10 -11.64 2.26 -4.09
CA PHE A 10 -10.28 2.41 -4.58
C PHE A 10 -9.80 3.86 -4.49
N GLU A 11 -10.62 4.79 -4.95
CA GLU A 11 -10.24 6.21 -4.96
C GLU A 11 -10.02 6.75 -3.56
N LYS A 12 -10.82 6.32 -2.59
CA LYS A 12 -10.64 6.70 -1.19
C LYS A 12 -9.32 6.18 -0.65
N LEU A 13 -9.00 4.93 -0.96
CA LEU A 13 -7.79 4.28 -0.46
C LEU A 13 -6.53 4.87 -1.09
N ILE A 14 -6.57 5.15 -2.39
CA ILE A 14 -5.40 5.73 -3.06
C ILE A 14 -5.12 7.15 -2.56
N LYS A 15 -6.17 7.91 -2.21
CA LYS A 15 -6.00 9.22 -1.61
C LYS A 15 -5.32 9.12 -0.24
N LYS A 16 -5.70 8.14 0.57
CA LYS A 16 -5.04 7.89 1.86
C LYS A 16 -3.57 7.54 1.66
N LEU A 17 -3.30 6.68 0.69
CA LEU A 17 -1.92 6.27 0.40
C LEU A 17 -1.08 7.46 -0.06
N ASP A 18 -1.65 8.31 -0.91
CA ASP A 18 -0.98 9.53 -1.37
C ASP A 18 -0.62 10.42 -0.17
N ALA A 19 -1.55 10.60 0.76
CA ALA A 19 -1.29 11.41 1.95
C ALA A 19 -0.13 10.84 2.77
N LEU A 20 -0.02 9.52 2.86
CA LEU A 20 1.06 8.87 3.61
C LEU A 20 2.43 9.10 2.98
N THR A 21 2.50 9.38 1.69
CA THR A 21 3.80 9.64 1.02
C THR A 21 4.51 10.85 1.59
N SER A 22 3.78 11.72 2.26
CA SER A 22 4.34 12.92 2.89
C SER A 22 4.43 12.81 4.42
N SER A 23 4.00 11.68 4.97
CA SER A 23 4.00 11.48 6.42
C SER A 23 5.31 10.89 6.91
N ALA A 24 5.83 11.39 8.02
CA ALA A 24 7.03 10.87 8.64
C ALA A 24 6.72 9.82 9.73
N ASN A 25 5.44 9.64 10.06
CA ASN A 25 5.05 8.84 11.22
C ASN A 25 4.04 7.73 10.91
N THR A 26 4.08 7.19 9.70
CA THR A 26 3.18 6.10 9.32
C THR A 26 3.61 4.82 10.00
N SER A 27 2.72 4.21 10.79
CA SER A 27 3.03 2.95 11.45
C SER A 27 2.99 1.78 10.45
N CYS A 28 3.68 0.70 10.79
CA CYS A 28 3.63 -0.53 10.00
C CYS A 28 2.20 -1.04 9.85
N SER A 29 1.44 -1.06 10.95
CA SER A 29 0.04 -1.49 10.95
C SER A 29 -0.82 -0.66 10.00
N GLU A 30 -0.71 0.64 10.09
CA GLU A 30 -1.51 1.55 9.27
C GLU A 30 -1.22 1.34 7.78
N PHE A 31 0.05 1.27 7.42
CA PHE A 31 0.47 1.07 6.05
C PHE A 31 0.06 -0.30 5.52
N THR A 32 0.32 -1.34 6.30
CA THR A 32 -0.02 -2.72 5.92
C THR A 32 -1.53 -2.89 5.75
N ASN A 33 -2.33 -2.34 6.67
CA ASN A 33 -3.78 -2.44 6.58
C ASN A 33 -4.32 -1.72 5.34
N LEU A 34 -3.72 -0.61 4.98
CA LEU A 34 -4.10 0.12 3.78
C LEU A 34 -3.83 -0.70 2.52
N LEU A 35 -2.67 -1.36 2.46
CA LEU A 35 -2.33 -2.23 1.34
C LEU A 35 -3.29 -3.42 1.25
N ILE A 36 -3.62 -4.02 2.38
CA ILE A 36 -4.57 -5.14 2.42
C ILE A 36 -5.95 -4.68 1.91
N ALA A 37 -6.37 -3.49 2.31
CA ALA A 37 -7.64 -2.92 1.83
C ALA A 37 -7.64 -2.72 0.32
N LEU A 38 -6.46 -2.44 -0.27
CA LEU A 38 -6.31 -2.32 -1.72
C LEU A 38 -6.22 -3.67 -2.43
N GLY A 39 -6.28 -4.77 -1.68
CA GLY A 39 -6.25 -6.12 -2.24
C GLY A 39 -4.90 -6.81 -2.22
N PHE A 40 -3.88 -6.18 -1.64
CA PHE A 40 -2.56 -6.80 -1.54
C PHE A 40 -2.55 -7.95 -0.54
N GLN A 41 -1.73 -8.94 -0.84
CA GLN A 41 -1.38 -10.00 0.08
C GLN A 41 0.01 -9.67 0.60
N VAL A 42 0.13 -9.41 1.89
CA VAL A 42 1.39 -9.00 2.51
C VAL A 42 1.97 -10.17 3.30
N GLU A 43 3.21 -10.51 2.99
CA GLU A 43 3.91 -11.63 3.62
C GLU A 43 5.21 -11.18 4.24
N ASN A 44 5.59 -11.80 5.34
CA ASN A 44 6.91 -11.60 5.91
C ASN A 44 7.95 -12.26 5.00
N CYS A 45 9.10 -11.61 4.86
CA CYS A 45 10.11 -12.02 3.92
C CYS A 45 11.49 -11.78 4.52
N GLY A 46 12.26 -12.83 4.71
CA GLY A 46 13.62 -12.69 5.22
C GLY A 46 13.71 -12.22 6.67
N SER A 47 14.45 -11.14 6.90
CA SER A 47 14.69 -10.63 8.26
C SER A 47 13.47 -9.94 8.85
N ALA A 48 13.51 -9.73 10.16
CA ALA A 48 12.43 -9.09 10.91
C ALA A 48 12.05 -7.73 10.28
N GLY A 49 10.76 -7.48 10.17
CA GLY A 49 10.23 -6.23 9.64
C GLY A 49 10.15 -6.16 8.12
N HIS A 50 10.81 -7.07 7.42
CA HIS A 50 10.82 -7.07 5.97
C HIS A 50 9.56 -7.75 5.43
N LYS A 51 8.86 -7.07 4.53
CA LYS A 51 7.60 -7.57 3.97
C LYS A 51 7.57 -7.42 2.45
N ILE A 52 6.86 -8.34 1.81
CA ILE A 52 6.62 -8.26 0.38
C ILE A 52 5.13 -8.09 0.15
N ALA A 53 4.76 -7.22 -0.78
CA ALA A 53 3.37 -6.93 -1.09
C ALA A 53 3.05 -7.46 -2.48
N ARG A 54 2.25 -8.54 -2.54
CA ARG A 54 1.81 -9.14 -3.80
C ARG A 54 0.37 -8.75 -4.07
N HIS A 55 0.02 -8.60 -5.34
CA HIS A 55 -1.36 -8.31 -5.70
C HIS A 55 -1.87 -9.33 -6.70
N PRO A 56 -3.00 -9.99 -6.43
CA PRO A 56 -3.52 -11.06 -7.31
C PRO A 56 -3.92 -10.57 -8.69
N ALA A 57 -4.24 -9.29 -8.85
CA ALA A 57 -4.60 -8.72 -10.15
C ALA A 57 -3.39 -8.37 -11.01
N VAL A 58 -2.17 -8.44 -10.46
CA VAL A 58 -0.95 -8.07 -11.16
C VAL A 58 0.02 -9.23 -11.14
N SER A 59 0.33 -9.77 -12.31
CA SER A 59 1.22 -10.92 -12.42
C SER A 59 2.63 -10.42 -12.78
N LEU A 60 3.54 -10.53 -11.82
CA LEU A 60 4.92 -10.07 -11.99
C LEU A 60 5.91 -11.10 -11.47
N ILE A 61 7.15 -11.01 -11.96
CA ILE A 61 8.25 -11.82 -11.45
C ILE A 61 8.67 -11.31 -10.07
N GLU A 62 8.70 -9.98 -9.92
CA GLU A 62 9.07 -9.33 -8.66
C GLU A 62 7.97 -8.38 -8.21
N TYR A 63 7.68 -8.39 -6.92
CA TYR A 63 6.71 -7.49 -6.31
C TYR A 63 7.41 -6.51 -5.38
N PRO A 64 6.80 -5.34 -5.14
CA PRO A 64 7.41 -4.36 -4.25
C PRO A 64 7.50 -4.89 -2.82
N ASN A 65 8.51 -4.42 -2.12
CA ASN A 65 8.71 -4.76 -0.73
C ASN A 65 8.87 -3.48 0.10
N TYR A 66 8.73 -3.64 1.40
CA TYR A 66 8.96 -2.53 2.33
C TYR A 66 9.47 -3.10 3.65
N ASN A 67 9.95 -2.22 4.51
CA ASN A 67 10.49 -2.62 5.79
C ASN A 67 9.79 -1.84 6.89
N CYS A 68 9.29 -2.57 7.90
CA CYS A 68 8.62 -1.98 9.05
C CYS A 68 9.58 -1.67 10.20
N GLY A 69 10.88 -1.88 9.99
CA GLY A 69 11.88 -1.68 11.02
C GLY A 69 11.99 -2.86 11.97
N HIS A 70 12.97 -2.79 12.87
CA HIS A 70 13.23 -3.85 13.84
C HIS A 70 12.58 -3.58 15.18
N ASN A 71 12.24 -2.34 15.45
CA ASN A 71 11.70 -1.92 16.75
C ASN A 71 10.20 -1.67 16.64
N LYS A 72 9.48 -2.10 17.67
CA LYS A 72 8.06 -1.84 17.78
C LYS A 72 7.81 -0.33 17.78
N GLY A 73 6.88 0.10 16.94
CA GLY A 73 6.54 1.52 16.85
C GLY A 73 7.39 2.32 15.88
N GLU A 74 8.36 1.66 15.23
CA GLU A 74 9.18 2.32 14.22
C GLU A 74 8.33 2.65 12.99
N ALA A 75 8.47 3.88 12.46
CA ALA A 75 7.69 4.30 11.31
C ALA A 75 8.22 3.69 10.01
N VAL A 76 7.31 3.44 9.07
CA VAL A 76 7.68 3.03 7.72
C VAL A 76 8.28 4.24 7.01
N LYS A 77 9.44 4.07 6.43
CA LYS A 77 10.13 5.18 5.75
C LYS A 77 9.43 5.58 4.46
N ARG A 78 9.36 6.88 4.22
CA ARG A 78 8.65 7.44 3.06
C ARG A 78 9.05 6.85 1.71
N PRO A 79 10.32 6.55 1.43
CA PRO A 79 10.67 5.94 0.13
C PRO A 79 9.92 4.64 -0.15
N TYR A 80 9.67 3.83 0.88
CA TYR A 80 8.88 2.60 0.71
C TYR A 80 7.44 2.92 0.38
N ILE A 81 6.86 3.91 1.06
CA ILE A 81 5.47 4.32 0.84
C ILE A 81 5.31 4.87 -0.58
N LYS A 82 6.24 5.70 -1.01
CA LYS A 82 6.24 6.25 -2.37
C LYS A 82 6.34 5.17 -3.42
N LYS A 83 7.16 4.16 -3.17
CA LYS A 83 7.33 3.03 -4.09
C LYS A 83 6.01 2.27 -4.25
N LEU A 84 5.32 1.98 -3.15
CA LEU A 84 4.03 1.29 -3.21
C LEU A 84 2.96 2.16 -3.87
N TYR A 85 2.95 3.45 -3.58
CA TYR A 85 2.03 4.37 -4.23
C TYR A 85 2.22 4.35 -5.75
N LYS A 86 3.47 4.45 -6.19
CA LYS A 86 3.80 4.42 -7.61
C LYS A 86 3.37 3.10 -8.26
N PHE A 87 3.57 1.99 -7.55
CA PHE A 87 3.14 0.67 -8.02
C PHE A 87 1.62 0.65 -8.22
N VAL A 88 0.86 1.13 -7.25
CA VAL A 88 -0.60 1.16 -7.33
C VAL A 88 -1.05 2.04 -8.50
N LYS A 89 -0.41 3.18 -8.69
CA LYS A 89 -0.76 4.06 -9.82
C LYS A 89 -0.43 3.44 -11.16
N GLN A 90 0.67 2.71 -11.25
CA GLN A 90 1.05 2.01 -12.48
C GLN A 90 0.07 0.91 -12.87
N HIS A 91 -0.52 0.26 -11.86
CA HIS A 91 -1.44 -0.87 -12.06
C HIS A 91 -2.86 -0.53 -11.64
N GLU A 92 -3.19 0.76 -11.71
CA GLU A 92 -4.45 1.29 -11.21
C GLU A 92 -5.67 0.57 -11.76
N ASN A 93 -5.73 0.37 -13.06
CA ASN A 93 -6.90 -0.24 -13.68
C ASN A 93 -7.12 -1.68 -13.22
N ALA A 94 -6.05 -2.46 -13.14
CA ALA A 94 -6.15 -3.85 -12.71
C ALA A 94 -6.57 -3.95 -11.25
N ILE A 95 -5.98 -3.12 -10.39
CA ILE A 95 -6.28 -3.13 -8.96
C ILE A 95 -7.71 -2.66 -8.73
N LYS A 96 -8.11 -1.59 -9.37
CA LYS A 96 -9.46 -1.03 -9.26
C LYS A 96 -10.51 -2.04 -9.71
N GLU A 97 -10.27 -2.74 -10.80
CA GLU A 97 -11.17 -3.75 -11.32
C GLU A 97 -11.30 -4.93 -10.35
N HIS A 98 -10.21 -5.32 -9.74
CA HIS A 98 -10.19 -6.41 -8.75
C HIS A 98 -11.05 -6.10 -7.53
N MET A 99 -11.22 -4.83 -7.21
CA MET A 99 -11.98 -4.38 -6.03
C MET A 99 -13.49 -4.28 -6.26
N LYS A 100 -13.94 -4.52 -7.47
CA LYS A 100 -15.37 -4.48 -7.78
C LYS A 100 -16.13 -5.71 -7.31
#